data_b8cb91bf0ad7db4d6f201a04d04f49a2
#
_entry.id   b8cb91bf0ad7db4d6f201a04d04f49a2
#
_cell.length_a   1.000
_cell.length_b   1.000
_cell.length_c   1.000
_cell.angle_alpha   90.00
_cell.angle_beta   90.00
_cell.angle_gamma   90.00
#
_symmetry.space_group_name_H-M   'P 1'
#
loop_
_entity.id
_entity.type
_entity.pdbx_description
1 polymer ?
#
loop_
_entity_poly.entity_id
_entity_poly.type
_entity_poly.pdbx_seq_one_letter_code
_entity_poly.pdbx_strand_id
1 'polypeptide(L)'
;ALSIKTDYADAIWNRSLAYLSLKDFNTGWAQYDKRWKQSNNTSIPFQSSKPYWTPNKSGRVLIWPEQGLGDLIMFSSVIPEIYKQSKKLIIQIDDRLIPLFKRSFPTDIIYYGVKEKITEEQYDFHIPIGSLPLYFRKELQSFKHNNGPYLKADTSRADNLRSKLLSDGTKNLIGISWHSTN
;
A
#
# COMPACT_ATOMS: atom_id res chain seq x y z
N ALA A 1 -11.15 -26.22 10.93
CA ALA A 1 -10.63 -26.23 9.57
C ALA A 1 -9.15 -26.60 9.54
N LEU A 2 -8.27 -25.83 10.21
CA LEU A 2 -6.81 -26.04 10.15
C LEU A 2 -6.33 -27.26 10.93
N SER A 3 -7.10 -27.81 11.86
CA SER A 3 -6.83 -29.11 12.50
C SER A 3 -7.05 -30.31 11.56
N ILE A 4 -7.86 -30.11 10.50
CA ILE A 4 -8.17 -31.16 9.52
C ILE A 4 -7.31 -30.96 8.27
N LYS A 5 -7.15 -29.71 7.80
CA LYS A 5 -6.37 -29.34 6.62
C LYS A 5 -5.46 -28.15 6.98
N THR A 6 -4.20 -28.47 7.32
CA THR A 6 -3.23 -27.50 7.85
C THR A 6 -2.79 -26.43 6.84
N ASP A 7 -2.90 -26.71 5.54
CA ASP A 7 -2.51 -25.85 4.42
C ASP A 7 -3.70 -25.13 3.74
N TYR A 8 -4.90 -25.16 4.36
CA TYR A 8 -6.10 -24.55 3.80
C TYR A 8 -5.96 -23.00 3.72
N ALA A 9 -5.71 -22.50 2.53
CA ALA A 9 -5.34 -21.11 2.28
C ALA A 9 -6.38 -20.11 2.80
N ASP A 10 -7.69 -20.37 2.55
CA ASP A 10 -8.76 -19.47 3.00
C ASP A 10 -8.84 -19.37 4.52
N ALA A 11 -8.65 -20.49 5.23
CA ALA A 11 -8.64 -20.48 6.68
C ALA A 11 -7.39 -19.80 7.25
N ILE A 12 -6.23 -19.97 6.61
CA ILE A 12 -5.00 -19.27 7.03
C ILE A 12 -5.13 -17.77 6.78
N TRP A 13 -5.69 -17.37 5.64
CA TRP A 13 -5.97 -15.97 5.33
C TRP A 13 -6.90 -15.34 6.39
N ASN A 14 -8.05 -15.94 6.65
CA ASN A 14 -8.98 -15.44 7.67
C ASN A 14 -8.34 -15.37 9.05
N ARG A 15 -7.51 -16.33 9.41
CA ARG A 15 -6.74 -16.31 10.65
C ARG A 15 -5.72 -15.18 10.68
N SER A 16 -5.08 -14.85 9.53
CA SER A 16 -4.16 -13.72 9.45
C SER A 16 -4.85 -12.40 9.78
N LEU A 17 -6.06 -12.18 9.25
CA LEU A 17 -6.86 -10.99 9.55
C LEU A 17 -7.25 -10.92 11.03
N ALA A 18 -7.59 -12.06 11.66
CA ALA A 18 -7.87 -12.12 13.08
C ALA A 18 -6.64 -11.74 13.93
N TYR A 19 -5.45 -12.24 13.58
CA TYR A 19 -4.21 -11.84 14.25
C TYR A 19 -3.93 -10.34 14.10
N LEU A 20 -4.09 -9.79 12.91
CA LEU A 20 -3.92 -8.35 12.68
C LEU A 20 -4.91 -7.52 13.51
N SER A 21 -6.16 -7.94 13.61
CA SER A 21 -7.18 -7.30 14.46
C SER A 21 -6.82 -7.34 15.94
N LEU A 22 -6.20 -8.42 16.39
CA LEU A 22 -5.69 -8.58 17.76
C LEU A 22 -4.33 -7.90 17.98
N LYS A 23 -3.79 -7.21 16.98
CA LYS A 23 -2.47 -6.54 16.99
C LYS A 23 -1.28 -7.51 17.12
N ASP A 24 -1.48 -8.80 16.87
CA ASP A 24 -0.39 -9.74 16.63
C ASP A 24 0.09 -9.59 15.18
N PHE A 25 0.77 -8.48 14.92
CA PHE A 25 1.21 -8.09 13.58
C PHE A 25 2.23 -9.06 13.00
N ASN A 26 3.13 -9.59 13.83
CA ASN A 26 4.17 -10.51 13.36
C ASN A 26 3.56 -11.79 12.79
N THR A 27 2.65 -12.42 13.53
CA THR A 27 1.95 -13.64 13.08
C THR A 27 0.98 -13.33 11.93
N GLY A 28 0.27 -12.21 12.01
CA GLY A 28 -0.69 -11.79 11.00
C GLY A 28 -0.03 -11.57 9.64
N TRP A 29 0.99 -10.74 9.56
CA TRP A 29 1.68 -10.48 8.30
C TRP A 29 2.40 -11.69 7.74
N ALA A 30 2.95 -12.58 8.57
CA ALA A 30 3.58 -13.83 8.12
C ALA A 30 2.60 -14.75 7.36
N GLN A 31 1.31 -14.65 7.66
CA GLN A 31 0.27 -15.44 7.01
C GLN A 31 -0.49 -14.67 5.91
N TYR A 32 -0.33 -13.36 5.85
CA TYR A 32 -1.08 -12.48 4.96
C TYR A 32 -0.91 -12.82 3.48
N ASP A 33 0.25 -13.31 3.07
CA ASP A 33 0.53 -13.70 1.68
C ASP A 33 -0.24 -14.95 1.22
N LYS A 34 -0.95 -15.63 2.12
CA LYS A 34 -1.91 -16.70 1.72
C LYS A 34 -3.11 -16.16 0.93
N ARG A 35 -3.34 -14.83 0.93
CA ARG A 35 -4.35 -14.19 0.08
C ARG A 35 -4.22 -14.56 -1.40
N TRP A 36 -3.01 -14.79 -1.88
CA TRP A 36 -2.75 -15.20 -3.26
C TRP A 36 -3.23 -16.61 -3.61
N LYS A 37 -3.51 -17.44 -2.61
CA LYS A 37 -3.95 -18.83 -2.76
C LYS A 37 -5.41 -19.03 -2.37
N GLN A 38 -6.16 -17.97 -2.12
CA GLN A 38 -7.58 -18.05 -1.78
C GLN A 38 -8.40 -18.52 -2.98
N SER A 39 -9.45 -19.31 -2.70
CA SER A 39 -10.38 -19.83 -3.72
C SER A 39 -11.12 -18.72 -4.47
N ASN A 40 -11.44 -17.61 -3.80
CA ASN A 40 -12.18 -16.47 -4.34
C ASN A 40 -11.28 -15.28 -4.72
N ASN A 41 -9.95 -15.46 -4.78
CA ASN A 41 -9.06 -14.37 -5.16
C ASN A 41 -9.19 -14.08 -6.66
N THR A 42 -9.66 -12.86 -6.97
CA THR A 42 -9.75 -12.34 -8.34
C THR A 42 -8.54 -11.52 -8.76
N SER A 43 -7.64 -11.22 -7.83
CA SER A 43 -6.42 -10.45 -8.12
C SER A 43 -5.39 -11.34 -8.81
N ILE A 44 -4.88 -10.87 -9.94
CA ILE A 44 -3.84 -11.57 -10.71
C ILE A 44 -2.48 -11.08 -10.21
N PRO A 45 -1.61 -11.96 -9.68
CA PRO A 45 -0.25 -11.57 -9.31
C PRO A 45 0.52 -11.02 -10.51
N PHE A 46 1.32 -9.99 -10.26
CA PHE A 46 2.21 -9.44 -11.28
C PHE A 46 3.18 -10.53 -11.79
N GLN A 47 3.21 -10.72 -13.10
CA GLN A 47 4.05 -11.73 -13.73
C GLN A 47 5.44 -11.19 -13.98
N SER A 48 6.45 -11.80 -13.39
CA SER A 48 7.85 -11.44 -13.57
C SER A 48 8.76 -12.63 -13.30
N SER A 49 9.87 -12.70 -14.05
CA SER A 49 10.97 -13.63 -13.78
C SER A 49 11.91 -13.12 -12.68
N LYS A 50 11.82 -11.82 -12.32
CA LYS A 50 12.66 -11.23 -11.28
C LYS A 50 12.21 -11.72 -9.89
N PRO A 51 13.16 -11.83 -8.93
CA PRO A 51 12.84 -12.30 -7.59
C PRO A 51 12.07 -11.25 -6.78
N TYR A 52 11.30 -11.73 -5.81
CA TYR A 52 10.70 -10.87 -4.78
C TYR A 52 11.77 -10.11 -4.00
N TRP A 53 11.46 -8.85 -3.70
CA TRP A 53 12.30 -8.03 -2.84
C TRP A 53 12.23 -8.48 -1.38
N THR A 54 13.38 -8.38 -0.70
CA THR A 54 13.50 -8.57 0.75
C THR A 54 14.46 -7.52 1.32
N PRO A 55 14.41 -7.16 2.63
CA PRO A 55 15.18 -6.05 3.21
C PRO A 55 16.69 -6.09 2.99
N ASN A 56 17.28 -7.25 2.73
CA ASN A 56 18.72 -7.36 2.51
C ASN A 56 19.15 -7.23 1.03
N LYS A 57 18.20 -6.90 0.15
CA LYS A 57 18.44 -6.75 -1.29
C LYS A 57 18.41 -5.28 -1.69
N SER A 58 19.57 -4.78 -2.11
CA SER A 58 19.69 -3.43 -2.64
C SER A 58 19.66 -3.45 -4.17
N GLY A 59 18.75 -2.68 -4.78
CA GLY A 59 18.59 -2.61 -6.23
C GLY A 59 17.43 -1.69 -6.61
N ARG A 60 17.04 -1.74 -7.87
CA ARG A 60 15.83 -1.10 -8.38
C ARG A 60 14.64 -1.97 -7.99
N VAL A 61 13.69 -1.41 -7.26
CA VAL A 61 12.55 -2.15 -6.71
C VAL A 61 11.26 -1.66 -7.34
N LEU A 62 10.49 -2.58 -7.92
CA LEU A 62 9.14 -2.33 -8.41
C LEU A 62 8.13 -2.71 -7.33
N ILE A 63 7.36 -1.73 -6.85
CA ILE A 63 6.13 -1.96 -6.07
C ILE A 63 4.94 -1.97 -7.03
N TRP A 64 4.07 -2.96 -6.92
CA TRP A 64 2.89 -3.08 -7.76
C TRP A 64 1.60 -3.19 -6.94
N PRO A 65 0.47 -2.68 -7.48
CA PRO A 65 -0.83 -2.68 -6.80
C PRO A 65 -1.48 -4.07 -6.88
N GLU A 66 -2.33 -4.38 -5.91
CA GLU A 66 -3.04 -5.65 -5.86
C GLU A 66 -4.51 -5.53 -5.46
N GLN A 67 -4.87 -4.45 -4.80
CA GLN A 67 -6.19 -4.25 -4.22
C GLN A 67 -6.72 -2.84 -4.54
N GLY A 68 -7.82 -2.46 -3.89
CA GLY A 68 -8.47 -1.18 -4.11
C GLY A 68 -7.68 0.05 -3.69
N LEU A 69 -8.20 1.23 -4.02
CA LEU A 69 -7.56 2.52 -3.71
C LEU A 69 -7.29 2.73 -2.22
N GLY A 70 -8.20 2.27 -1.36
CA GLY A 70 -8.04 2.38 0.09
C GLY A 70 -6.83 1.61 0.60
N ASP A 71 -6.62 0.41 0.08
CA ASP A 71 -5.47 -0.43 0.43
C ASP A 71 -4.16 0.17 -0.07
N LEU A 72 -4.14 0.73 -1.29
CA LEU A 72 -2.99 1.45 -1.82
C LEU A 72 -2.61 2.64 -0.95
N ILE A 73 -3.60 3.41 -0.50
CA ILE A 73 -3.39 4.54 0.42
C ILE A 73 -2.85 4.02 1.75
N MET A 74 -3.48 3.04 2.37
CA MET A 74 -3.07 2.50 3.67
C MET A 74 -1.65 1.93 3.64
N PHE A 75 -1.36 1.06 2.67
CA PHE A 75 -0.06 0.43 2.55
C PHE A 75 1.05 1.40 2.11
N SER A 76 0.71 2.52 1.47
CA SER A 76 1.71 3.52 1.10
C SER A 76 2.43 4.16 2.29
N SER A 77 1.90 3.99 3.50
CA SER A 77 2.55 4.42 4.74
C SER A 77 3.94 3.80 4.98
N VAL A 78 4.30 2.72 4.26
CA VAL A 78 5.62 2.07 4.35
C VAL A 78 6.59 2.49 3.23
N ILE A 79 6.16 3.35 2.30
CA ILE A 79 7.02 3.81 1.19
C ILE A 79 8.30 4.48 1.69
N PRO A 80 8.30 5.33 2.73
CA PRO A 80 9.52 5.96 3.23
C PRO A 80 10.59 4.96 3.70
N GLU A 81 10.18 3.83 4.25
CA GLU A 81 11.09 2.80 4.75
C GLU A 81 11.73 2.01 3.60
N ILE A 82 10.94 1.55 2.63
CA ILE A 82 11.49 0.82 1.47
C ILE A 82 12.29 1.73 0.56
N TYR A 83 11.93 3.01 0.44
CA TYR A 83 12.71 4.00 -0.31
C TYR A 83 14.15 4.08 0.19
N LYS A 84 14.36 4.10 1.51
CA LYS A 84 15.70 4.13 2.12
C LYS A 84 16.53 2.87 1.88
N GLN A 85 15.90 1.75 1.54
CA GLN A 85 16.54 0.45 1.32
C GLN A 85 16.71 0.09 -0.16
N SER A 86 16.13 0.87 -1.06
CA SER A 86 16.22 0.66 -2.51
C SER A 86 17.21 1.64 -3.14
N LYS A 87 17.93 1.20 -4.19
CA LYS A 87 18.73 2.13 -5.02
C LYS A 87 17.84 3.05 -5.85
N LYS A 88 16.71 2.54 -6.28
CA LYS A 88 15.67 3.26 -6.99
C LYS A 88 14.33 2.61 -6.76
N LEU A 89 13.31 3.42 -6.51
CA LEU A 89 11.96 2.94 -6.29
C LEU A 89 11.09 3.26 -7.51
N ILE A 90 10.37 2.25 -7.96
CA ILE A 90 9.41 2.32 -9.04
C ILE A 90 8.08 1.86 -8.46
N ILE A 91 7.02 2.62 -8.69
CA ILE A 91 5.70 2.29 -8.15
C ILE A 91 4.69 2.28 -9.29
N GLN A 92 4.08 1.13 -9.53
CA GLN A 92 2.90 1.03 -10.37
C GLN A 92 1.68 1.26 -9.48
N ILE A 93 0.80 2.17 -9.88
CA ILE A 93 -0.33 2.59 -9.05
C ILE A 93 -1.47 3.10 -9.92
N ASP A 94 -2.68 3.16 -9.36
CA ASP A 94 -3.84 3.78 -10.02
C ASP A 94 -3.52 5.24 -10.40
N ASP A 95 -3.81 5.60 -11.65
CA ASP A 95 -3.47 6.91 -12.23
C ASP A 95 -4.01 8.08 -11.38
N ARG A 96 -5.16 7.89 -10.71
CA ARG A 96 -5.78 8.89 -9.83
C ARG A 96 -4.93 9.23 -8.60
N LEU A 97 -4.08 8.30 -8.15
CA LEU A 97 -3.21 8.47 -6.98
C LEU A 97 -1.83 9.02 -7.34
N ILE A 98 -1.40 8.98 -8.61
CA ILE A 98 -0.08 9.46 -9.02
C ILE A 98 0.18 10.91 -8.59
N PRO A 99 -0.73 11.89 -8.81
CA PRO A 99 -0.49 13.26 -8.37
C PRO A 99 -0.36 13.40 -6.84
N LEU A 100 -1.12 12.60 -6.08
CA LEU A 100 -1.04 12.58 -4.62
C LEU A 100 0.30 12.04 -4.15
N PHE A 101 0.77 10.95 -4.75
CA PHE A 101 2.03 10.31 -4.36
C PHE A 101 3.24 11.14 -4.77
N LYS A 102 3.25 11.74 -5.96
CA LYS A 102 4.31 12.64 -6.43
C LYS A 102 4.57 13.84 -5.50
N ARG A 103 3.51 14.39 -4.86
CA ARG A 103 3.70 15.48 -3.89
C ARG A 103 3.96 15.02 -2.46
N SER A 104 3.71 13.73 -2.16
CA SER A 104 3.81 13.17 -0.81
C SER A 104 5.15 12.51 -0.53
N PHE A 105 5.76 11.91 -1.54
CA PHE A 105 6.96 11.09 -1.43
C PHE A 105 8.14 11.69 -2.22
N PRO A 106 9.37 11.18 -2.08
CA PRO A 106 10.54 11.69 -2.79
C PRO A 106 10.34 11.81 -4.31
N THR A 107 10.88 12.87 -4.89
CA THR A 107 10.63 13.27 -6.27
C THR A 107 11.31 12.39 -7.31
N ASP A 108 12.30 11.60 -6.91
CA ASP A 108 13.05 10.65 -7.76
C ASP A 108 12.39 9.28 -7.88
N ILE A 109 11.26 9.04 -7.16
CA ILE A 109 10.44 7.85 -7.35
C ILE A 109 9.78 7.91 -8.74
N ILE A 110 9.88 6.81 -9.48
CA ILE A 110 9.22 6.67 -10.77
C ILE A 110 7.83 6.08 -10.58
N TYR A 111 6.83 6.67 -11.21
CA TYR A 111 5.44 6.21 -11.15
C TYR A 111 4.97 5.78 -12.53
N TYR A 112 4.31 4.63 -12.57
CA TYR A 112 3.59 4.10 -13.73
C TYR A 112 2.12 3.90 -13.40
N GLY A 113 1.24 4.22 -14.33
CA GLY A 113 -0.17 3.85 -14.26
C GLY A 113 -0.36 2.33 -14.41
N VAL A 114 -1.51 1.82 -13.94
CA VAL A 114 -1.78 0.37 -13.98
C VAL A 114 -1.83 -0.22 -15.40
N LYS A 115 -2.08 0.61 -16.41
CA LYS A 115 -2.12 0.20 -17.82
C LYS A 115 -0.77 0.36 -18.53
N GLU A 116 0.18 1.02 -17.92
CA GLU A 116 1.49 1.24 -18.50
C GLU A 116 2.34 -0.04 -18.41
N LYS A 117 3.01 -0.33 -19.50
CA LYS A 117 3.90 -1.49 -19.57
C LYS A 117 5.23 -1.18 -18.87
N ILE A 118 5.62 -2.06 -17.95
CA ILE A 118 6.93 -2.02 -17.28
C ILE A 118 7.70 -3.26 -17.73
N THR A 119 8.91 -3.07 -18.25
CA THR A 119 9.76 -4.18 -18.71
C THR A 119 10.73 -4.61 -17.59
N GLU A 120 11.17 -5.86 -17.63
CA GLU A 120 12.03 -6.44 -16.58
C GLU A 120 13.44 -5.81 -16.51
N GLU A 121 13.86 -5.07 -17.54
CA GLU A 121 15.12 -4.33 -17.53
C GLU A 121 15.07 -3.09 -16.62
N GLN A 122 13.87 -2.63 -16.25
CA GLN A 122 13.66 -1.42 -15.46
C GLN A 122 13.83 -1.65 -13.96
N TYR A 123 13.71 -2.91 -13.48
CA TYR A 123 13.82 -3.26 -12.07
C TYR A 123 14.61 -4.55 -11.86
N ASP A 124 15.15 -4.72 -10.66
CA ASP A 124 15.91 -5.88 -10.24
C ASP A 124 15.09 -6.81 -9.33
N PHE A 125 14.16 -6.23 -8.59
CA PHE A 125 13.27 -6.90 -7.65
C PHE A 125 11.86 -6.34 -7.76
N HIS A 126 10.86 -7.12 -7.37
CA HIS A 126 9.49 -6.63 -7.27
C HIS A 126 8.80 -7.10 -6.00
N ILE A 127 7.72 -6.40 -5.59
CA ILE A 127 6.91 -6.78 -4.43
C ILE A 127 5.52 -6.17 -4.54
N PRO A 128 4.45 -6.91 -4.17
CA PRO A 128 3.12 -6.31 -4.00
C PRO A 128 3.11 -5.38 -2.79
N ILE A 129 2.42 -4.26 -2.90
CA ILE A 129 2.41 -3.24 -1.84
C ILE A 129 1.91 -3.79 -0.50
N GLY A 130 0.93 -4.70 -0.51
CA GLY A 130 0.37 -5.31 0.70
C GLY A 130 1.27 -6.34 1.38
N SER A 131 2.39 -6.75 0.77
CA SER A 131 3.38 -7.62 1.42
C SER A 131 4.47 -6.84 2.16
N LEU A 132 4.57 -5.51 1.95
CA LEU A 132 5.56 -4.67 2.63
C LEU A 132 5.41 -4.63 4.16
N PRO A 133 4.20 -4.64 4.74
CA PRO A 133 4.03 -4.65 6.20
C PRO A 133 4.69 -5.84 6.90
N LEU A 134 4.86 -6.98 6.22
CA LEU A 134 5.62 -8.12 6.74
C LEU A 134 7.02 -7.72 7.22
N TYR A 135 7.62 -6.74 6.59
CA TYR A 135 8.98 -6.27 6.91
C TYR A 135 9.00 -5.06 7.83
N PHE A 136 8.00 -4.17 7.72
CA PHE A 136 8.02 -2.84 8.33
C PHE A 136 7.00 -2.62 9.45
N ARG A 137 6.03 -3.53 9.66
CA ARG A 137 4.92 -3.36 10.62
C ARG A 137 4.73 -4.60 11.49
N LYS A 138 5.82 -5.10 12.07
CA LYS A 138 5.82 -6.33 12.87
C LYS A 138 5.25 -6.16 14.28
N GLU A 139 5.24 -4.95 14.79
CA GLU A 139 4.82 -4.63 16.16
C GLU A 139 4.16 -3.25 16.22
N LEU A 140 3.41 -2.96 17.29
CA LEU A 140 2.70 -1.70 17.43
C LEU A 140 3.63 -0.47 17.40
N GLN A 141 4.84 -0.60 17.92
CA GLN A 141 5.84 0.49 17.91
C GLN A 141 6.23 0.89 16.49
N SER A 142 6.25 -0.04 15.54
CA SER A 142 6.63 0.23 14.15
C SER A 142 5.65 1.15 13.40
N PHE A 143 4.45 1.37 13.95
CA PHE A 143 3.48 2.34 13.42
C PHE A 143 3.71 3.78 13.92
N LYS A 144 4.50 3.96 14.97
CA LYS A 144 4.71 5.27 15.64
C LYS A 144 5.75 6.16 14.96
N HIS A 145 6.49 5.65 13.98
CA HIS A 145 7.56 6.42 13.32
C HIS A 145 7.05 7.54 12.39
N ASN A 146 5.76 7.58 12.11
CA ASN A 146 5.15 8.66 11.34
C ASN A 146 4.41 9.61 12.28
N ASN A 147 5.14 10.57 12.87
CA ASN A 147 4.57 11.63 13.71
C ASN A 147 3.78 12.66 12.88
N GLY A 148 2.88 12.21 12.02
CA GLY A 148 2.06 13.09 11.20
C GLY A 148 1.54 12.42 9.93
N PRO A 149 0.78 13.15 9.12
CA PRO A 149 0.26 12.64 7.86
C PRO A 149 1.41 12.38 6.88
N TYR A 150 1.48 11.17 6.33
CA TYR A 150 2.46 10.83 5.29
C TYR A 150 2.01 11.26 3.88
N LEU A 151 0.75 11.60 3.70
CA LEU A 151 0.20 12.15 2.47
C LEU A 151 0.05 13.67 2.58
N LYS A 152 0.40 14.38 1.51
CA LYS A 152 0.34 15.84 1.44
C LYS A 152 -0.83 16.28 0.58
N ALA A 153 -1.70 17.13 1.14
CA ALA A 153 -2.77 17.77 0.37
C ALA A 153 -2.19 18.71 -0.70
N ASP A 154 -2.98 18.93 -1.74
CA ASP A 154 -2.77 20.06 -2.65
C ASP A 154 -3.29 21.31 -1.96
N THR A 155 -2.40 22.12 -1.39
CA THR A 155 -2.76 23.28 -0.56
C THR A 155 -3.55 24.31 -1.35
N SER A 156 -3.15 24.62 -2.58
CA SER A 156 -3.86 25.60 -3.44
C SER A 156 -5.30 25.16 -3.72
N ARG A 157 -5.49 23.87 -4.01
CA ARG A 157 -6.82 23.29 -4.22
C ARG A 157 -7.63 23.26 -2.93
N ALA A 158 -7.01 22.92 -1.81
CA ALA A 158 -7.66 22.90 -0.50
C ALA A 158 -8.13 24.29 -0.09
N ASP A 159 -7.29 25.32 -0.25
CA ASP A 159 -7.61 26.71 0.08
C ASP A 159 -8.74 27.26 -0.81
N ASN A 160 -8.69 26.96 -2.11
CA ASN A 160 -9.76 27.35 -3.04
C ASN A 160 -11.10 26.71 -2.67
N LEU A 161 -11.11 25.42 -2.35
CA LEU A 161 -12.32 24.72 -1.91
C LEU A 161 -12.82 25.29 -0.57
N ARG A 162 -11.92 25.53 0.38
CA ARG A 162 -12.26 26.13 1.68
C ARG A 162 -12.90 27.51 1.51
N SER A 163 -12.31 28.37 0.69
CA SER A 163 -12.83 29.71 0.43
C SER A 163 -14.21 29.67 -0.21
N LYS A 164 -14.46 28.75 -1.16
CA LYS A 164 -15.78 28.59 -1.78
C LYS A 164 -16.82 28.10 -0.78
N LEU A 165 -16.47 27.15 0.09
CA LEU A 165 -17.41 26.55 1.05
C LEU A 165 -17.67 27.44 2.27
N LEU A 166 -16.80 28.41 2.56
CA LEU A 166 -16.95 29.36 3.69
C LEU A 166 -17.37 30.74 3.23
N SER A 167 -17.78 30.94 1.99
CA SER A 167 -18.10 32.24 1.38
C SER A 167 -19.32 32.94 2.04
N ASP A 168 -20.15 32.22 2.76
CA ASP A 168 -21.37 32.72 3.45
C ASP A 168 -21.15 33.08 4.93
N GLY A 169 -19.90 33.11 5.41
CA GLY A 169 -19.56 33.36 6.81
C GLY A 169 -19.60 32.12 7.71
N THR A 170 -19.80 30.92 7.16
CA THR A 170 -19.68 29.64 7.88
C THR A 170 -18.29 29.49 8.47
N LYS A 171 -18.20 29.16 9.79
CA LYS A 171 -16.92 29.01 10.48
C LYS A 171 -16.35 27.59 10.46
N ASN A 172 -17.22 26.58 10.37
CA ASN A 172 -16.84 25.17 10.44
C ASN A 172 -17.39 24.40 9.25
N LEU A 173 -16.58 23.48 8.73
CA LEU A 173 -16.96 22.54 7.69
C LEU A 173 -16.96 21.12 8.27
N ILE A 174 -18.07 20.41 8.07
CA ILE A 174 -18.21 19.00 8.43
C ILE A 174 -18.43 18.21 7.15
N GLY A 175 -17.50 17.31 6.84
CA GLY A 175 -17.64 16.39 5.71
C GLY A 175 -18.28 15.08 6.18
N ILE A 176 -19.29 14.62 5.44
CA ILE A 176 -19.95 13.33 5.68
C ILE A 176 -19.83 12.50 4.42
N SER A 177 -19.42 11.24 4.58
CA SER A 177 -19.42 10.24 3.50
C SER A 177 -20.13 8.98 4.00
N TRP A 178 -21.15 8.53 3.26
CA TRP A 178 -21.96 7.36 3.63
C TRP A 178 -22.05 6.31 2.53
N HIS A 179 -21.34 6.51 1.41
CA HIS A 179 -21.35 5.59 0.27
C HIS A 179 -19.97 5.46 -0.33
N SER A 180 -19.61 4.24 -0.68
CA SER A 180 -18.42 3.92 -1.46
C SER A 180 -18.84 3.02 -2.62
N THR A 181 -18.44 3.36 -3.82
CA THR A 181 -18.55 2.47 -4.98
C THR A 181 -17.26 1.68 -5.10
N ASN A 182 -17.39 0.37 -5.10
CA ASN A 182 -16.28 -0.54 -5.44
C ASN A 182 -15.97 -0.45 -6.93
#